data_1394a0ba24e43bb940f3bcbbefaa6ba9
#
_entry.id   1394a0ba24e43bb940f3bcbbefaa6ba9
#
_cell.length_a   1.000
_cell.length_b   1.000
_cell.length_c   1.000
_cell.angle_alpha   90.00
_cell.angle_beta   90.00
_cell.angle_gamma   90.00
#
_symmetry.space_group_name_H-M   'P 1'
#
loop_
_entity.id
_entity.type
_entity.pdbx_description
1 polymer ?
#
loop_
_entity_poly.entity_id
_entity_poly.type
_entity_poly.pdbx_seq_one_letter_code
_entity_poly.pdbx_strand_id
1 'polypeptide(L)'
;MGIRRKTSVVYLILTVSLLLSFFLYSNSISSKGINEIEEQYANDNLMRAENVLKNQIRNLDRICKDWARWDNTYQFIQDRNEEYFTTDLTMEAMTNLNLNFYILADSRGNIVHPMSLDTQ
;
A
#
# COMPACT_ATOMS: atom_id res chain seq x y z
N MET A 1 -9.03 -6.62 -71.98
CA MET A 1 -9.49 -6.14 -70.65
C MET A 1 -9.85 -4.67 -70.75
N GLY A 2 -11.12 -4.29 -70.54
CA GLY A 2 -11.57 -2.91 -70.71
C GLY A 2 -10.95 -1.98 -69.66
N ILE A 3 -10.72 -0.72 -70.01
CA ILE A 3 -10.12 0.35 -69.19
C ILE A 3 -10.79 0.43 -67.80
N ARG A 4 -12.12 0.33 -67.75
CA ARG A 4 -12.90 0.34 -66.53
C ARG A 4 -12.49 -0.72 -65.49
N ARG A 5 -12.16 -1.94 -65.96
CA ARG A 5 -11.74 -3.04 -65.08
C ARG A 5 -10.37 -2.80 -64.48
N LYS A 6 -9.46 -2.22 -65.26
CA LYS A 6 -8.11 -1.82 -64.77
C LYS A 6 -8.19 -0.73 -63.72
N THR A 7 -9.03 0.28 -63.93
CA THR A 7 -9.23 1.39 -63.02
C THR A 7 -9.85 0.92 -61.70
N SER A 8 -10.87 0.03 -61.72
CA SER A 8 -11.46 -0.54 -60.51
C SER A 8 -10.47 -1.34 -59.67
N VAL A 9 -9.59 -2.10 -60.32
CA VAL A 9 -8.55 -2.90 -59.62
C VAL A 9 -7.53 -1.97 -58.94
N VAL A 10 -7.13 -0.88 -59.55
CA VAL A 10 -6.22 0.10 -58.99
C VAL A 10 -6.84 0.78 -57.77
N TYR A 11 -8.09 1.20 -57.84
CA TYR A 11 -8.82 1.77 -56.70
C TYR A 11 -8.96 0.80 -55.55
N LEU A 12 -9.24 -0.48 -55.83
CA LEU A 12 -9.36 -1.50 -54.80
C LEU A 12 -8.05 -1.75 -54.09
N ILE A 13 -6.91 -1.78 -54.80
CA ILE A 13 -5.57 -1.94 -54.21
C ILE A 13 -5.25 -0.74 -53.34
N LEU A 14 -5.54 0.49 -53.80
CA LEU A 14 -5.28 1.71 -53.01
C LEU A 14 -6.09 1.75 -51.72
N THR A 15 -7.38 1.41 -51.76
CA THR A 15 -8.24 1.38 -50.56
C THR A 15 -7.77 0.31 -49.56
N VAL A 16 -7.45 -0.88 -50.04
CA VAL A 16 -6.94 -1.95 -49.18
C VAL A 16 -5.58 -1.55 -48.53
N SER A 17 -4.67 -0.95 -49.31
CA SER A 17 -3.40 -0.47 -48.78
C SER A 17 -3.56 0.59 -47.69
N LEU A 18 -4.51 1.51 -47.89
CA LEU A 18 -4.80 2.61 -46.94
C LEU A 18 -5.41 2.05 -45.66
N LEU A 19 -6.34 1.12 -45.76
CA LEU A 19 -6.94 0.45 -44.59
C LEU A 19 -5.91 -0.37 -43.81
N LEU A 20 -5.00 -1.07 -44.50
CA LEU A 20 -3.94 -1.84 -43.87
C LEU A 20 -2.96 -0.93 -43.11
N SER A 21 -2.56 0.18 -43.73
CA SER A 21 -1.68 1.17 -43.11
C SER A 21 -2.33 1.79 -41.86
N PHE A 22 -3.61 2.13 -41.92
CA PHE A 22 -4.35 2.65 -40.80
C PHE A 22 -4.47 1.62 -39.65
N PHE A 23 -4.75 0.38 -39.99
CA PHE A 23 -4.83 -0.70 -39.01
C PHE A 23 -3.50 -0.92 -38.27
N LEU A 24 -2.39 -0.98 -38.99
CA LEU A 24 -1.05 -1.15 -38.40
C LEU A 24 -0.67 0.04 -37.51
N TYR A 25 -0.97 1.26 -37.94
CA TYR A 25 -0.70 2.46 -37.19
C TYR A 25 -1.54 2.52 -35.90
N SER A 26 -2.84 2.26 -36.00
CA SER A 26 -3.76 2.24 -34.87
C SER A 26 -3.36 1.19 -33.83
N ASN A 27 -3.01 -0.01 -34.27
CA ASN A 27 -2.58 -1.09 -33.37
C ASN A 27 -1.28 -0.77 -32.65
N SER A 28 -0.33 -0.12 -33.33
CA SER A 28 0.94 0.29 -32.75
C SER A 28 0.79 1.36 -31.64
N ILE A 29 -0.08 2.34 -31.84
CA ILE A 29 -0.34 3.38 -30.84
C ILE A 29 -1.10 2.81 -29.65
N SER A 30 -2.13 2.01 -29.91
CA SER A 30 -2.96 1.43 -28.84
C SER A 30 -2.13 0.56 -27.86
N SER A 31 -1.26 -0.28 -28.38
CA SER A 31 -0.43 -1.16 -27.56
C SER A 31 0.56 -0.40 -26.68
N LYS A 32 1.17 0.66 -27.19
CA LYS A 32 2.13 1.47 -26.40
C LYS A 32 1.45 2.24 -25.31
N GLY A 33 0.32 2.89 -25.62
CA GLY A 33 -0.43 3.69 -24.65
C GLY A 33 -0.97 2.84 -23.48
N ILE A 34 -1.42 1.63 -23.74
CA ILE A 34 -1.92 0.72 -22.68
C ILE A 34 -0.80 0.32 -21.74
N ASN A 35 0.36 -0.10 -22.26
CA ASN A 35 1.48 -0.54 -21.44
C ASN A 35 2.03 0.58 -20.54
N GLU A 36 2.14 1.81 -21.06
CA GLU A 36 2.59 2.96 -20.26
C GLU A 36 1.61 3.29 -19.12
N ILE A 37 0.31 3.20 -19.39
CA ILE A 37 -0.73 3.44 -18.39
C ILE A 37 -0.71 2.33 -17.31
N GLU A 38 -0.59 1.07 -17.69
CA GLU A 38 -0.52 -0.05 -16.75
C GLU A 38 0.71 0.07 -15.83
N GLU A 39 1.88 0.40 -16.38
CA GLU A 39 3.09 0.60 -15.60
C GLU A 39 2.95 1.79 -14.63
N GLN A 40 2.36 2.89 -15.07
CA GLN A 40 2.10 4.05 -14.22
C GLN A 40 1.14 3.71 -13.08
N TYR A 41 0.02 3.01 -13.36
CA TYR A 41 -0.91 2.55 -12.32
C TYR A 41 -0.25 1.59 -11.33
N ALA A 42 0.59 0.67 -11.79
CA ALA A 42 1.30 -0.25 -10.93
C ALA A 42 2.26 0.50 -9.99
N ASN A 43 3.03 1.45 -10.50
CA ASN A 43 3.93 2.29 -9.72
C ASN A 43 3.19 3.18 -8.71
N ASP A 44 2.09 3.81 -9.13
CA ASP A 44 1.28 4.64 -8.24
C ASP A 44 0.67 3.84 -7.09
N ASN A 45 0.17 2.63 -7.37
CA ASN A 45 -0.35 1.73 -6.35
C ASN A 45 0.74 1.26 -5.39
N LEU A 46 1.94 0.95 -5.90
CA LEU A 46 3.09 0.57 -5.08
C LEU A 46 3.51 1.72 -4.15
N MET A 47 3.62 2.94 -4.67
CA MET A 47 3.94 4.13 -3.87
C MET A 47 2.89 4.41 -2.79
N ARG A 48 1.60 4.22 -3.11
CA ARG A 48 0.52 4.36 -2.12
C ARG A 48 0.65 3.32 -1.01
N ALA A 49 0.87 2.06 -1.35
CA ALA A 49 1.06 0.98 -0.38
C ALA A 49 2.29 1.24 0.52
N GLU A 50 3.41 1.66 -0.07
CA GLU A 50 4.62 2.03 0.66
C GLU A 50 4.38 3.20 1.62
N ASN A 51 3.68 4.24 1.17
CA ASN A 51 3.36 5.39 2.01
C ASN A 51 2.42 5.03 3.17
N VAL A 52 1.43 4.16 2.94
CA VAL A 52 0.56 3.65 4.01
C VAL A 52 1.38 2.89 5.04
N LEU A 53 2.24 1.97 4.61
CA LEU A 53 3.10 1.20 5.50
C LEU A 53 4.05 2.09 6.31
N LYS A 54 4.72 3.05 5.66
CA LYS A 54 5.59 4.03 6.33
C LYS A 54 4.82 4.87 7.37
N ASN A 55 3.59 5.24 7.06
CA ASN A 55 2.75 5.99 7.99
C ASN A 55 2.37 5.15 9.21
N GLN A 56 2.04 3.86 9.02
CA GLN A 56 1.74 2.94 10.12
C GLN A 56 2.95 2.75 11.03
N ILE A 57 4.13 2.50 10.45
CA ILE A 57 5.38 2.37 11.22
C ILE A 57 5.68 3.63 12.02
N ARG A 58 5.53 4.82 11.42
CA ARG A 58 5.74 6.09 12.12
C ARG A 58 4.72 6.31 13.25
N ASN A 59 3.48 5.89 13.05
CA ASN A 59 2.46 5.97 14.08
C ASN A 59 2.79 5.06 15.27
N LEU A 60 3.18 3.81 15.01
CA LEU A 60 3.62 2.88 16.05
C LEU A 60 4.86 3.40 16.79
N ASP A 61 5.86 3.90 16.08
CA ASP A 61 7.06 4.50 16.69
C ASP A 61 6.70 5.68 17.62
N ARG A 62 5.77 6.54 17.20
CA ARG A 62 5.26 7.63 18.04
C ARG A 62 4.57 7.11 19.30
N ILE A 63 3.66 6.14 19.17
CA ILE A 63 2.96 5.54 20.30
C ILE A 63 3.97 4.94 21.28
N CYS A 64 4.92 4.14 20.79
CA CYS A 64 5.95 3.54 21.64
C CYS A 64 6.79 4.60 22.39
N LYS A 65 7.17 5.67 21.70
CA LYS A 65 7.96 6.76 22.32
C LYS A 65 7.17 7.54 23.35
N ASP A 66 5.90 7.80 23.08
CA ASP A 66 5.04 8.52 24.00
C ASP A 66 4.85 7.71 25.30
N TRP A 67 4.50 6.43 25.16
CA TRP A 67 4.28 5.55 26.32
C TRP A 67 5.55 5.26 27.10
N ALA A 68 6.70 5.09 26.44
CA ALA A 68 7.98 4.88 27.11
C ALA A 68 8.46 6.09 27.93
N ARG A 69 7.89 7.28 27.70
CA ARG A 69 8.24 8.51 28.42
C ARG A 69 7.30 8.82 29.58
N TRP A 70 6.20 8.10 29.73
CA TRP A 70 5.26 8.32 30.81
C TRP A 70 5.84 7.86 32.14
N ASP A 71 5.71 8.69 33.14
CA ASP A 71 6.19 8.39 34.49
C ASP A 71 5.56 7.12 35.05
N ASN A 72 4.26 6.90 34.78
CA ASN A 72 3.52 5.71 35.20
C ASN A 72 4.08 4.44 34.55
N THR A 73 4.45 4.49 33.28
CA THR A 73 5.12 3.36 32.60
C THR A 73 6.48 3.06 33.21
N TYR A 74 7.24 4.10 33.51
CA TYR A 74 8.53 3.96 34.17
C TYR A 74 8.41 3.35 35.57
N GLN A 75 7.44 3.83 36.38
CA GLN A 75 7.15 3.28 37.70
C GLN A 75 6.72 1.82 37.62
N PHE A 76 5.81 1.47 36.70
CA PHE A 76 5.40 0.10 36.48
C PHE A 76 6.57 -0.85 36.17
N ILE A 77 7.52 -0.43 35.35
CA ILE A 77 8.73 -1.21 35.07
C ILE A 77 9.53 -1.52 36.33
N GLN A 78 9.49 -0.63 37.36
CA GLN A 78 10.22 -0.74 38.60
C GLN A 78 9.50 -1.57 39.66
N ASP A 79 8.23 -1.26 39.91
CA ASP A 79 7.45 -1.78 41.04
C ASP A 79 6.45 -2.88 40.69
N ARG A 80 6.17 -3.05 39.38
CA ARG A 80 5.20 -4.07 38.88
C ARG A 80 3.78 -3.86 39.37
N ASN A 81 3.36 -2.64 39.66
CA ASN A 81 2.04 -2.32 40.15
C ASN A 81 0.96 -2.64 39.10
N GLU A 82 0.09 -3.60 39.38
CA GLU A 82 -0.98 -4.03 38.45
C GLU A 82 -2.05 -2.96 38.21
N GLU A 83 -2.15 -1.93 39.05
CA GLU A 83 -3.06 -0.81 38.88
C GLU A 83 -2.82 -0.10 37.54
N TYR A 84 -1.57 -0.11 37.05
CA TYR A 84 -1.21 0.45 35.75
C TYR A 84 -2.05 -0.09 34.59
N PHE A 85 -2.46 -1.36 34.61
CA PHE A 85 -3.30 -1.96 33.57
C PHE A 85 -4.78 -1.60 33.67
N THR A 86 -5.22 -1.09 34.82
CA THR A 86 -6.60 -0.64 35.01
C THR A 86 -6.76 0.86 34.81
N THR A 87 -5.67 1.64 34.92
CA THR A 87 -5.69 3.09 34.81
C THR A 87 -5.11 3.60 33.51
N ASP A 88 -3.95 3.12 33.10
CA ASP A 88 -3.17 3.68 32.00
C ASP A 88 -3.21 2.79 30.74
N LEU A 89 -2.83 1.53 30.86
CA LEU A 89 -2.73 0.59 29.74
C LEU A 89 -3.92 -0.37 29.68
N THR A 90 -5.11 0.21 29.59
CA THR A 90 -6.36 -0.55 29.57
C THR A 90 -6.61 -1.22 28.22
N MET A 91 -7.46 -2.24 28.21
CA MET A 91 -7.96 -2.88 26.99
C MET A 91 -8.61 -1.88 26.02
N GLU A 92 -9.32 -0.90 26.58
CA GLU A 92 -9.92 0.18 25.80
C GLU A 92 -8.86 1.07 25.13
N ALA A 93 -7.78 1.40 25.84
CA ALA A 93 -6.66 2.16 25.28
C ALA A 93 -6.01 1.41 24.11
N MET A 94 -5.80 0.09 24.22
CA MET A 94 -5.28 -0.73 23.12
C MET A 94 -6.20 -0.71 21.91
N THR A 95 -7.50 -0.87 22.12
CA THR A 95 -8.50 -0.85 21.05
C THR A 95 -8.52 0.50 20.34
N ASN A 96 -8.49 1.60 21.09
CA ASN A 96 -8.50 2.98 20.56
C ASN A 96 -7.21 3.28 19.76
N LEU A 97 -6.09 2.67 20.12
CA LEU A 97 -4.81 2.79 19.42
C LEU A 97 -4.65 1.80 18.27
N ASN A 98 -5.64 0.91 18.04
CA ASN A 98 -5.59 -0.19 17.08
C ASN A 98 -4.37 -1.10 17.29
N LEU A 99 -4.03 -1.41 18.53
CA LEU A 99 -2.95 -2.32 18.88
C LEU A 99 -3.50 -3.71 19.14
N ASN A 100 -2.97 -4.71 18.47
CA ASN A 100 -3.34 -6.12 18.69
C ASN A 100 -2.54 -6.76 19.84
N PHE A 101 -1.33 -6.28 20.08
CA PHE A 101 -0.48 -6.71 21.19
C PHE A 101 0.49 -5.59 21.58
N TYR A 102 1.01 -5.67 22.79
CA TYR A 102 2.16 -4.89 23.22
C TYR A 102 3.08 -5.72 24.11
N ILE A 103 4.32 -5.30 24.17
CA ILE A 103 5.34 -5.89 25.04
C ILE A 103 6.04 -4.75 25.76
N LEU A 104 6.03 -4.80 27.09
CA LEU A 104 6.85 -3.91 27.92
C LEU A 104 8.16 -4.62 28.26
N ALA A 105 9.27 -3.94 28.06
CA ALA A 105 10.61 -4.44 28.37
C ALA A 105 11.38 -3.41 29.19
N ASP A 106 12.26 -3.90 30.06
CA ASP A 106 13.20 -3.05 30.80
C ASP A 106 14.36 -2.55 29.92
N SER A 107 15.19 -1.67 30.46
CA SER A 107 16.36 -1.12 29.75
C SER A 107 17.41 -2.16 29.36
N ARG A 108 17.34 -3.38 29.88
CA ARG A 108 18.22 -4.52 29.56
C ARG A 108 17.59 -5.43 28.50
N GLY A 109 16.34 -5.13 28.07
CA GLY A 109 15.60 -5.94 27.11
C GLY A 109 14.87 -7.13 27.72
N ASN A 110 14.75 -7.25 29.04
CA ASN A 110 13.95 -8.29 29.64
C ASN A 110 12.47 -7.96 29.53
N ILE A 111 11.68 -8.90 29.06
CA ILE A 111 10.23 -8.73 28.94
C ILE A 111 9.62 -8.68 30.34
N VAL A 112 8.92 -7.58 30.60
CA VAL A 112 8.25 -7.30 31.86
C VAL A 112 6.82 -7.79 31.84
N HIS A 113 6.11 -7.47 30.75
CA HIS A 113 4.72 -7.84 30.57
C HIS A 113 4.37 -7.96 29.08
N PRO A 114 3.99 -9.13 28.59
CA PRO A 114 3.36 -9.30 27.28
C PRO A 114 1.85 -9.28 27.45
N MET A 115 1.13 -8.59 26.57
CA MET A 115 -0.33 -8.68 26.46
C MET A 115 -0.75 -8.74 25.01
N SER A 116 -1.74 -9.57 24.69
CA SER A 116 -2.39 -9.62 23.38
C SER A 116 -3.90 -9.47 23.53
N LEU A 117 -4.51 -8.76 22.60
CA LEU A 117 -5.95 -8.84 22.38
C LEU A 117 -6.20 -10.14 21.66
N ASP A 118 -6.77 -11.14 22.39
CA ASP A 118 -7.30 -12.32 21.73
C ASP A 118 -8.55 -11.89 20.94
N THR A 119 -8.41 -11.77 19.65
CA THR A 119 -9.56 -11.68 18.74
C THR A 119 -10.11 -13.08 18.57
N GLN A 120 -11.07 -13.46 19.41
CA GLN A 120 -11.96 -14.59 19.12
C GLN A 120 -12.89 -14.28 17.96
#